data_753c6fed789e77751c6e4f5ddbc26a88
#
_entry.id   753c6fed789e77751c6e4f5ddbc26a88
#
_cell.length_a   1.000
_cell.length_b   1.000
_cell.length_c   1.000
_cell.angle_alpha   90.00
_cell.angle_beta   90.00
_cell.angle_gamma   90.00
#
_symmetry.space_group_name_H-M   'P 1'
#
loop_
_entity.id
_entity.type
_entity.pdbx_description
1 polymer ?
#
loop_
_entity_poly.entity_id
_entity_poly.type
_entity_poly.pdbx_seq_one_letter_code
_entity_poly.pdbx_strand_id
1 'polypeptide(L)'
;MTASGKHRPMGARELVLLALLGALLLVTKLALAWLPNIEPVSLLVLVYTAVLGWKALAPVYVYVMMEILIWGLGFWNLCYTYVWLVLVVLAMLFRKMESPLGWAVLSGAFGLSFGALCALVYWVTGGWAFALSWWVSGIPFDLLHCAGNFAMALVLLLPPLCRYKLKRGQGRMCLALYFAYLAAALLLPRAGA
;
A
#
# COMPACT_ATOMS: atom_id res chain seq x y z
N MET A 1 -1.57 35.99 -17.51
CA MET A 1 -0.71 36.08 -16.30
C MET A 1 -0.79 34.74 -15.61
N THR A 2 0.19 33.88 -15.84
CA THR A 2 0.29 32.54 -15.27
C THR A 2 0.90 32.65 -13.87
N ALA A 3 0.10 32.34 -12.85
CA ALA A 3 0.61 32.23 -11.48
C ALA A 3 1.53 31.01 -11.40
N SER A 4 2.84 31.28 -11.49
CA SER A 4 3.89 30.31 -11.17
C SER A 4 3.74 29.90 -9.70
N GLY A 5 3.12 28.74 -9.48
CA GLY A 5 3.04 28.13 -8.16
C GLY A 5 4.45 27.82 -7.67
N LYS A 6 5.02 28.71 -6.84
CA LYS A 6 6.30 28.46 -6.16
C LYS A 6 6.19 27.14 -5.40
N HIS A 7 6.86 26.11 -5.89
CA HIS A 7 7.08 24.87 -5.14
C HIS A 7 7.81 25.21 -3.83
N ARG A 8 7.07 25.18 -2.74
CA ARG A 8 7.65 25.38 -1.40
C ARG A 8 8.51 24.13 -1.10
N PRO A 9 9.81 24.28 -0.81
CA PRO A 9 10.65 23.14 -0.48
C PRO A 9 10.08 22.42 0.75
N MET A 10 10.19 21.09 0.75
CA MET A 10 9.76 20.26 1.88
C MET A 10 10.60 20.59 3.11
N GLY A 11 9.96 20.85 4.24
CA GLY A 11 10.65 21.09 5.51
C GLY A 11 11.19 19.79 6.10
N ALA A 12 12.20 19.87 6.96
CA ALA A 12 12.81 18.71 7.63
C ALA A 12 11.77 17.83 8.35
N ARG A 13 10.78 18.45 9.01
CA ARG A 13 9.68 17.73 9.67
C ARG A 13 8.86 16.88 8.68
N GLU A 14 8.58 17.41 7.50
CA GLU A 14 7.82 16.71 6.46
C GLU A 14 8.63 15.52 5.94
N LEU A 15 9.92 15.69 5.68
CA LEU A 15 10.82 14.62 5.25
C LEU A 15 10.89 13.48 6.27
N VAL A 16 11.05 13.81 7.55
CA VAL A 16 11.06 12.80 8.63
C VAL A 16 9.75 12.04 8.70
N LEU A 17 8.62 12.73 8.60
CA LEU A 17 7.31 12.06 8.60
C LEU A 17 7.14 11.10 7.43
N LEU A 18 7.53 11.50 6.22
CA LEU A 18 7.44 10.64 5.04
C LEU A 18 8.37 9.42 5.16
N ALA A 19 9.58 9.60 5.72
CA ALA A 19 10.49 8.49 5.98
C ALA A 19 9.92 7.50 7.01
N LEU A 20 9.34 7.99 8.10
CA LEU A 20 8.69 7.15 9.12
C LEU A 20 7.49 6.39 8.55
N LEU A 21 6.69 7.00 7.68
CA LEU A 21 5.59 6.33 6.99
C LEU A 21 6.11 5.21 6.06
N GLY A 22 7.24 5.41 5.39
CA GLY A 22 7.89 4.36 4.59
C GLY A 22 8.41 3.21 5.45
N ALA A 23 9.07 3.51 6.57
CA ALA A 23 9.51 2.50 7.54
C ALA A 23 8.33 1.70 8.09
N LEU A 24 7.18 2.33 8.32
CA LEU A 24 5.98 1.67 8.82
C LEU A 24 5.40 0.67 7.80
N LEU A 25 5.46 0.94 6.49
CA LEU A 25 5.09 -0.03 5.46
C LEU A 25 5.92 -1.31 5.62
N LEU A 26 7.22 -1.19 5.80
CA LEU A 26 8.11 -2.33 5.98
C LEU A 26 7.81 -3.08 7.29
N VAL A 27 7.73 -2.35 8.41
CA VAL A 27 7.49 -2.95 9.73
C VAL A 27 6.17 -3.72 9.76
N THR A 28 5.10 -3.18 9.17
CA THR A 28 3.81 -3.85 9.14
C THR A 28 3.81 -5.08 8.24
N LYS A 29 4.55 -5.07 7.12
CA LYS A 29 4.79 -6.24 6.30
C LYS A 29 5.52 -7.33 7.10
N LEU A 30 6.62 -6.98 7.74
CA LEU A 30 7.41 -7.93 8.53
C LEU A 30 6.61 -8.50 9.72
N ALA A 31 5.80 -7.69 10.37
CA ALA A 31 4.96 -8.12 11.50
C ALA A 31 3.92 -9.20 11.09
N LEU A 32 3.48 -9.22 9.84
CA LEU A 32 2.53 -10.19 9.30
C LEU A 32 3.19 -11.21 8.35
N ALA A 33 4.52 -11.28 8.28
CA ALA A 33 5.25 -12.17 7.39
C ALA A 33 4.93 -13.67 7.57
N TRP A 34 4.36 -14.05 8.72
CA TRP A 34 3.88 -15.41 8.98
C TRP A 34 2.53 -15.74 8.29
N LEU A 35 1.82 -14.74 7.78
CA LEU A 35 0.60 -14.89 6.98
C LEU A 35 0.95 -14.70 5.50
N PRO A 36 0.90 -15.76 4.69
CA PRO A 36 1.26 -15.63 3.27
C PRO A 36 0.29 -14.69 2.56
N ASN A 37 0.83 -13.67 1.89
CA ASN A 37 0.09 -12.68 1.08
C ASN A 37 -1.04 -11.92 1.79
N ILE A 38 -1.03 -11.87 3.12
CA ILE A 38 -1.92 -11.02 3.91
C ILE A 38 -1.06 -9.88 4.47
N GLU A 39 -0.98 -8.80 3.72
CA GLU A 39 -0.10 -7.66 4.04
C GLU A 39 -0.90 -6.36 4.11
N PRO A 40 -0.67 -5.51 5.12
CA PRO A 40 -1.35 -4.22 5.22
C PRO A 40 -0.80 -3.16 4.27
N VAL A 41 0.25 -3.47 3.48
CA VAL A 41 0.93 -2.52 2.61
C VAL A 41 -0.02 -1.89 1.61
N SER A 42 -0.82 -2.69 0.89
CA SER A 42 -1.80 -2.18 -0.06
C SER A 42 -2.79 -1.19 0.58
N LEU A 43 -3.32 -1.55 1.74
CA LEU A 43 -4.23 -0.69 2.51
C LEU A 43 -3.55 0.62 2.93
N LEU A 44 -2.33 0.54 3.46
CA LEU A 44 -1.59 1.73 3.89
C LEU A 44 -1.27 2.65 2.72
N VAL A 45 -0.89 2.11 1.56
CA VAL A 45 -0.68 2.89 0.33
C VAL A 45 -1.97 3.61 -0.09
N LEU A 46 -3.13 2.94 -0.03
CA LEU A 46 -4.43 3.57 -0.30
C LEU A 46 -4.71 4.72 0.68
N VAL A 47 -4.50 4.50 1.98
CA VAL A 47 -4.68 5.52 3.03
C VAL A 47 -3.71 6.68 2.83
N TYR A 48 -2.44 6.41 2.58
CA TYR A 48 -1.44 7.45 2.31
C TYR A 48 -1.81 8.28 1.09
N THR A 49 -2.28 7.63 0.01
CA THR A 49 -2.70 8.32 -1.20
C THR A 49 -3.94 9.17 -0.95
N ALA A 50 -4.91 8.68 -0.18
CA ALA A 50 -6.10 9.44 0.18
C ALA A 50 -5.79 10.70 0.99
N VAL A 51 -4.77 10.65 1.87
CA VAL A 51 -4.39 11.76 2.76
C VAL A 51 -3.36 12.71 2.13
N LEU A 52 -2.35 12.15 1.48
CA LEU A 52 -1.16 12.89 0.98
C LEU A 52 -1.23 13.17 -0.52
N GLY A 53 -2.19 12.56 -1.25
CA GLY A 53 -2.23 12.62 -2.72
C GLY A 53 -0.94 12.04 -3.33
N TRP A 54 -0.40 12.69 -4.34
CA TRP A 54 0.84 12.27 -5.02
C TRP A 54 2.07 12.22 -4.09
N LYS A 55 2.07 12.94 -2.97
CA LYS A 55 3.16 12.86 -1.98
C LYS A 55 3.27 11.48 -1.33
N ALA A 56 2.26 10.62 -1.44
CA ALA A 56 2.30 9.23 -1.00
C ALA A 56 3.39 8.41 -1.71
N LEU A 57 3.83 8.84 -2.89
CA LEU A 57 4.98 8.20 -3.59
C LEU A 57 6.26 8.27 -2.77
N ALA A 58 6.47 9.32 -1.97
CA ALA A 58 7.69 9.43 -1.16
C ALA A 58 7.82 8.30 -0.13
N PRO A 59 6.87 8.04 0.78
CA PRO A 59 6.95 6.91 1.70
C PRO A 59 6.91 5.55 0.98
N VAL A 60 6.21 5.44 -0.15
CA VAL A 60 6.20 4.20 -0.96
C VAL A 60 7.60 3.88 -1.48
N TYR A 61 8.31 4.85 -2.05
CA TYR A 61 9.66 4.60 -2.55
C TYR A 61 10.73 4.49 -1.44
N VAL A 62 10.52 5.10 -0.28
CA VAL A 62 11.33 4.80 0.92
C VAL A 62 11.17 3.31 1.28
N TYR A 63 9.95 2.79 1.31
CA TYR A 63 9.66 1.37 1.54
C TYR A 63 10.35 0.48 0.49
N VAL A 64 10.19 0.78 -0.80
CA VAL A 64 10.82 0.01 -1.90
C VAL A 64 12.35 0.00 -1.76
N MET A 65 12.96 1.14 -1.43
CA MET A 65 14.41 1.22 -1.19
C MET A 65 14.84 0.36 -0.02
N MET A 66 14.06 0.34 1.08
CA MET A 66 14.36 -0.50 2.24
C MET A 66 14.25 -2.00 1.90
N GLU A 67 13.25 -2.40 1.09
CA GLU A 67 13.12 -3.76 0.58
C GLU A 67 14.36 -4.18 -0.23
N ILE A 68 14.81 -3.31 -1.13
CA ILE A 68 16.01 -3.55 -1.94
C ILE A 68 17.27 -3.66 -1.06
N LEU A 69 17.40 -2.80 -0.05
CA LEU A 69 18.56 -2.83 0.85
C LEU A 69 18.62 -4.10 1.72
N ILE A 70 17.46 -4.64 2.11
CA ILE A 70 17.38 -5.83 2.98
C ILE A 70 17.49 -7.12 2.17
N TRP A 71 16.79 -7.21 1.03
CA TRP A 71 16.64 -8.45 0.28
C TRP A 71 17.45 -8.50 -1.02
N GLY A 72 18.07 -7.38 -1.40
CA GLY A 72 18.83 -7.25 -2.64
C GLY A 72 17.95 -6.96 -3.87
N LEU A 73 18.62 -6.77 -5.02
CA LEU A 73 17.96 -6.58 -6.32
C LEU A 73 17.59 -7.93 -6.93
N GLY A 74 16.42 -8.45 -6.55
CA GLY A 74 15.81 -9.61 -7.18
C GLY A 74 14.64 -9.23 -8.10
N PHE A 75 14.12 -10.17 -8.88
CA PHE A 75 12.95 -9.97 -9.75
C PHE A 75 11.74 -9.44 -8.96
N TRP A 76 11.55 -9.94 -7.74
CA TRP A 76 10.49 -9.48 -6.85
C TRP A 76 10.60 -7.99 -6.52
N ASN A 77 11.80 -7.52 -6.15
CA ASN A 77 12.02 -6.12 -5.82
C ASN A 77 11.97 -5.20 -7.05
N LEU A 78 12.27 -5.73 -8.24
CA LEU A 78 12.05 -5.00 -9.50
C LEU A 78 10.56 -4.76 -9.76
N CYS A 79 9.68 -5.71 -9.42
CA CYS A 79 8.22 -5.50 -9.52
C CYS A 79 7.77 -4.33 -8.63
N TYR A 80 8.33 -4.22 -7.42
CA TYR A 80 7.95 -3.18 -6.46
C TYR A 80 8.22 -1.76 -6.95
N THR A 81 9.15 -1.58 -7.89
CA THR A 81 9.46 -0.25 -8.44
C THR A 81 8.28 0.39 -9.18
N TYR A 82 7.35 -0.41 -9.73
CA TYR A 82 6.20 0.09 -10.47
C TYR A 82 4.83 -0.36 -9.93
N VAL A 83 4.74 -1.52 -9.30
CA VAL A 83 3.46 -2.08 -8.83
C VAL A 83 2.78 -1.13 -7.83
N TRP A 84 3.53 -0.57 -6.89
CA TRP A 84 3.00 0.39 -5.93
C TRP A 84 2.63 1.73 -6.58
N LEU A 85 3.34 2.14 -7.63
CA LEU A 85 2.95 3.31 -8.44
C LEU A 85 1.59 3.08 -9.09
N VAL A 86 1.34 1.88 -9.63
CA VAL A 86 0.02 1.52 -10.20
C VAL A 86 -1.07 1.68 -9.14
N LEU A 87 -0.85 1.20 -7.92
CA LEU A 87 -1.83 1.35 -6.83
C LEU A 87 -2.08 2.82 -6.46
N VAL A 88 -1.03 3.64 -6.37
CA VAL A 88 -1.17 5.08 -6.13
C VAL A 88 -1.96 5.76 -7.25
N VAL A 89 -1.67 5.43 -8.51
CA VAL A 89 -2.42 5.96 -9.67
C VAL A 89 -3.89 5.56 -9.60
N LEU A 90 -4.20 4.29 -9.33
CA LEU A 90 -5.57 3.82 -9.16
C LEU A 90 -6.28 4.56 -8.01
N ALA A 91 -5.62 4.69 -6.87
CA ALA A 91 -6.16 5.43 -5.73
C ALA A 91 -6.42 6.91 -6.06
N MET A 92 -5.57 7.56 -6.87
CA MET A 92 -5.78 8.93 -7.33
C MET A 92 -6.93 9.06 -8.33
N LEU A 93 -7.10 8.09 -9.22
CA LEU A 93 -8.23 8.05 -10.16
C LEU A 93 -9.56 7.93 -9.42
N PHE A 94 -9.61 7.07 -8.42
CA PHE A 94 -10.80 6.81 -7.61
C PHE A 94 -10.91 7.66 -6.35
N ARG A 95 -10.08 8.71 -6.17
CA ARG A 95 -10.03 9.53 -4.94
C ARG A 95 -11.35 10.18 -4.54
N LYS A 96 -12.29 10.35 -5.48
CA LYS A 96 -13.64 10.88 -5.23
C LYS A 96 -14.62 9.80 -4.76
N MET A 97 -14.22 8.54 -4.79
CA MET A 97 -15.07 7.43 -4.37
C MET A 97 -15.31 7.49 -2.86
N GLU A 98 -16.59 7.51 -2.48
CA GLU A 98 -17.02 7.61 -1.07
C GLU A 98 -17.37 6.25 -0.45
N SER A 99 -17.58 5.24 -1.29
CA SER A 99 -17.98 3.91 -0.86
C SER A 99 -16.82 3.12 -0.24
N PRO A 100 -16.92 2.67 1.04
CA PRO A 100 -15.92 1.75 1.62
C PRO A 100 -15.85 0.44 0.87
N LEU A 101 -17.01 -0.07 0.43
CA LEU A 101 -17.05 -1.28 -0.38
C LEU A 101 -16.31 -1.08 -1.71
N GLY A 102 -16.45 0.10 -2.34
CA GLY A 102 -15.69 0.44 -3.54
C GLY A 102 -14.18 0.38 -3.29
N TRP A 103 -13.70 0.93 -2.19
CA TRP A 103 -12.28 0.86 -1.81
C TRP A 103 -11.83 -0.56 -1.49
N ALA A 104 -12.68 -1.38 -0.85
CA ALA A 104 -12.39 -2.78 -0.60
C ALA A 104 -12.30 -3.58 -1.91
N VAL A 105 -13.21 -3.34 -2.86
CA VAL A 105 -13.18 -3.95 -4.20
C VAL A 105 -11.91 -3.53 -4.94
N LEU A 106 -11.55 -2.24 -4.93
CA LEU A 106 -10.32 -1.74 -5.56
C LEU A 106 -9.08 -2.41 -4.97
N SER A 107 -9.01 -2.51 -3.65
CA SER A 107 -7.90 -3.16 -2.94
C SER A 107 -7.80 -4.66 -3.27
N GLY A 108 -8.93 -5.35 -3.27
CA GLY A 108 -9.01 -6.77 -3.64
C GLY A 108 -8.63 -7.01 -5.11
N ALA A 109 -9.17 -6.20 -6.03
CA ALA A 109 -8.84 -6.29 -7.46
C ALA A 109 -7.35 -6.04 -7.72
N PHE A 110 -6.74 -5.07 -7.01
CA PHE A 110 -5.30 -4.88 -7.06
C PHE A 110 -4.54 -6.12 -6.57
N GLY A 111 -4.94 -6.72 -5.44
CA GLY A 111 -4.34 -7.94 -4.92
C GLY A 111 -4.45 -9.10 -5.91
N LEU A 112 -5.60 -9.27 -6.57
CA LEU A 112 -5.81 -10.28 -7.61
C LEU A 112 -4.92 -10.05 -8.84
N SER A 113 -4.65 -8.80 -9.18
CA SER A 113 -3.83 -8.42 -10.34
C SER A 113 -2.33 -8.41 -10.05
N PHE A 114 -1.94 -8.58 -8.79
CA PHE A 114 -0.58 -8.36 -8.32
C PHE A 114 0.43 -9.27 -9.03
N GLY A 115 0.16 -10.58 -9.09
CA GLY A 115 0.99 -11.53 -9.80
C GLY A 115 1.09 -11.24 -11.30
N ALA A 116 -0.04 -10.88 -11.95
CA ALA A 116 -0.02 -10.49 -13.35
C ALA A 116 0.85 -9.24 -13.60
N LEU A 117 0.78 -8.24 -12.72
CA LEU A 117 1.64 -7.07 -12.78
C LEU A 117 3.11 -7.47 -12.61
N CYS A 118 3.44 -8.31 -11.63
CA CYS A 118 4.80 -8.78 -11.41
C CYS A 118 5.32 -9.65 -12.58
N ALA A 119 4.46 -10.38 -13.28
CA ALA A 119 4.83 -11.20 -14.43
C ALA A 119 5.50 -10.40 -15.57
N LEU A 120 5.31 -9.08 -15.63
CA LEU A 120 5.98 -8.22 -16.60
C LEU A 120 7.52 -8.29 -16.50
N VAL A 121 8.07 -8.36 -15.30
CA VAL A 121 9.52 -8.52 -15.10
C VAL A 121 9.99 -9.86 -15.63
N TYR A 122 9.23 -10.92 -15.36
CA TYR A 122 9.54 -12.28 -15.83
C TYR A 122 9.42 -12.40 -17.35
N TRP A 123 8.50 -11.65 -17.97
CA TRP A 123 8.39 -11.56 -19.42
C TRP A 123 9.62 -10.92 -20.06
N VAL A 124 10.08 -9.79 -19.53
CA VAL A 124 11.26 -9.08 -20.06
C VAL A 124 12.54 -9.92 -19.90
N THR A 125 12.64 -10.70 -18.83
CA THR A 125 13.85 -11.47 -18.51
C THR A 125 13.88 -12.87 -19.09
N GLY A 126 12.74 -13.56 -19.21
CA GLY A 126 12.65 -14.96 -19.60
C GLY A 126 11.63 -15.26 -20.71
N GLY A 127 11.00 -14.21 -21.28
CA GLY A 127 10.02 -14.34 -22.35
C GLY A 127 8.62 -14.74 -21.87
N TRP A 128 7.70 -14.77 -22.84
CA TRP A 128 6.26 -14.93 -22.56
C TRP A 128 5.91 -16.23 -21.84
N ALA A 129 6.47 -17.35 -22.27
CA ALA A 129 6.18 -18.65 -21.68
C ALA A 129 6.60 -18.72 -20.19
N PHE A 130 7.73 -18.13 -19.85
CA PHE A 130 8.22 -18.03 -18.47
C PHE A 130 7.30 -17.17 -17.61
N ALA A 131 6.92 -15.97 -18.11
CA ALA A 131 6.00 -15.08 -17.41
C ALA A 131 4.64 -15.72 -17.15
N LEU A 132 4.07 -16.39 -18.17
CA LEU A 132 2.78 -17.06 -18.05
C LEU A 132 2.82 -18.21 -17.04
N SER A 133 3.85 -19.06 -17.11
CA SER A 133 4.05 -20.16 -16.17
C SER A 133 4.19 -19.65 -14.73
N TRP A 134 4.98 -18.61 -14.54
CA TRP A 134 5.18 -17.99 -13.24
C TRP A 134 3.88 -17.42 -12.68
N TRP A 135 3.12 -16.64 -13.48
CA TRP A 135 1.85 -16.07 -13.06
C TRP A 135 0.80 -17.14 -12.73
N VAL A 136 0.63 -18.13 -13.60
CA VAL A 136 -0.36 -19.23 -13.39
C VAL A 136 -0.06 -19.98 -12.09
N SER A 137 1.21 -20.27 -11.81
CA SER A 137 1.60 -20.92 -10.54
C SER A 137 1.35 -20.01 -9.31
N GLY A 138 1.34 -18.69 -9.51
CA GLY A 138 1.07 -17.69 -8.48
C GLY A 138 -0.41 -17.41 -8.20
N ILE A 139 -1.36 -17.86 -9.04
CA ILE A 139 -2.80 -17.57 -8.88
C ILE A 139 -3.35 -17.88 -7.48
N PRO A 140 -3.01 -19.00 -6.82
CA PRO A 140 -3.48 -19.24 -5.44
C PRO A 140 -3.07 -18.15 -4.45
N PHE A 141 -1.87 -17.59 -4.61
CA PHE A 141 -1.36 -16.50 -3.80
C PHE A 141 -2.06 -15.17 -4.14
N ASP A 142 -2.37 -14.92 -5.41
CA ASP A 142 -3.14 -13.75 -5.84
C ASP A 142 -4.57 -13.79 -5.27
N LEU A 143 -5.19 -14.95 -5.17
CA LEU A 143 -6.50 -15.13 -4.53
C LEU A 143 -6.44 -14.82 -3.03
N LEU A 144 -5.41 -15.29 -2.32
CA LEU A 144 -5.20 -14.95 -0.91
C LEU A 144 -4.95 -13.45 -0.74
N HIS A 145 -4.14 -12.85 -1.60
CA HIS A 145 -3.87 -11.41 -1.60
C HIS A 145 -5.13 -10.59 -1.87
N CYS A 146 -5.97 -11.04 -2.82
CA CYS A 146 -7.27 -10.45 -3.09
C CYS A 146 -8.17 -10.47 -1.84
N ALA A 147 -8.35 -11.64 -1.23
CA ALA A 147 -9.20 -11.81 -0.07
C ALA A 147 -8.70 -11.02 1.14
N GLY A 148 -7.40 -11.05 1.42
CA GLY A 148 -6.76 -10.31 2.49
C GLY A 148 -6.90 -8.80 2.32
N ASN A 149 -6.59 -8.30 1.13
CA ASN A 149 -6.70 -6.87 0.79
C ASN A 149 -8.16 -6.39 0.88
N PHE A 150 -9.10 -7.17 0.34
CA PHE A 150 -10.53 -6.86 0.41
C PHE A 150 -11.00 -6.78 1.87
N ALA A 151 -10.71 -7.82 2.67
CA ALA A 151 -11.14 -7.88 4.06
C ALA A 151 -10.53 -6.76 4.90
N MET A 152 -9.23 -6.51 4.77
CA MET A 152 -8.55 -5.43 5.49
C MET A 152 -9.10 -4.06 5.11
N ALA A 153 -9.29 -3.81 3.83
CA ALA A 153 -9.84 -2.53 3.37
C ALA A 153 -11.29 -2.35 3.82
N LEU A 154 -12.10 -3.42 3.80
CA LEU A 154 -13.47 -3.37 4.25
C LEU A 154 -13.56 -3.04 5.74
N VAL A 155 -12.81 -3.74 6.59
CA VAL A 155 -12.83 -3.56 8.05
C VAL A 155 -12.28 -2.21 8.47
N LEU A 156 -11.18 -1.75 7.86
CA LEU A 156 -10.43 -0.57 8.32
C LEU A 156 -10.88 0.75 7.66
N LEU A 157 -11.52 0.70 6.48
CA LEU A 157 -12.11 1.88 5.85
C LEU A 157 -13.59 2.07 6.22
N LEU A 158 -14.19 1.10 6.93
CA LEU A 158 -15.58 1.16 7.40
C LEU A 158 -15.87 2.20 8.50
N PRO A 159 -14.97 2.63 9.41
CA PRO A 159 -15.36 3.57 10.43
C PRO A 159 -15.81 4.90 9.78
N PRO A 160 -17.10 5.32 9.98
CA PRO A 160 -17.61 6.56 9.41
C PRO A 160 -16.82 7.79 9.87
N LEU A 161 -16.13 7.66 10.99
CA LEU A 161 -15.30 8.69 11.60
C LEU A 161 -14.06 9.05 10.79
N CYS A 162 -13.38 8.05 10.17
CA CYS A 162 -12.24 8.29 9.30
C CYS A 162 -12.68 8.99 8.01
N ARG A 163 -13.83 8.63 7.46
CA ARG A 163 -14.39 9.20 6.25
C ARG A 163 -14.72 10.68 6.40
N TYR A 164 -15.37 11.04 7.51
CA TYR A 164 -15.79 12.43 7.78
C TYR A 164 -14.59 13.35 8.05
N LYS A 165 -13.57 12.84 8.75
CA LYS A 165 -12.38 13.61 9.12
C LYS A 165 -11.38 13.75 7.97
N LEU A 166 -11.28 12.77 7.06
CA LEU A 166 -10.51 12.89 5.83
C LEU A 166 -11.04 14.01 4.94
N LYS A 167 -12.37 14.15 4.80
CA LYS A 167 -13.00 15.24 4.04
C LYS A 167 -12.77 16.64 4.65
N ARG A 168 -12.57 16.74 5.97
CA ARG A 168 -12.37 18.04 6.66
C ARG A 168 -10.91 18.43 6.89
N GLY A 169 -9.95 17.79 6.23
CA GLY A 169 -8.53 18.10 6.40
C GLY A 169 -7.92 17.64 7.74
N GLN A 170 -8.67 16.92 8.58
CA GLN A 170 -8.21 16.35 9.85
C GLN A 170 -7.56 14.96 9.68
N GLY A 171 -7.13 14.62 8.47
CA GLY A 171 -6.56 13.32 8.11
C GLY A 171 -5.35 12.91 8.96
N ARG A 172 -4.59 13.87 9.49
CA ARG A 172 -3.45 13.61 10.39
C ARG A 172 -3.84 12.86 11.66
N MET A 173 -5.02 13.19 12.22
CA MET A 173 -5.52 12.55 13.46
C MET A 173 -6.10 11.17 13.16
N CYS A 174 -6.73 10.95 12.00
CA CYS A 174 -7.17 9.63 11.56
C CYS A 174 -5.98 8.70 11.32
N LEU A 175 -4.91 9.20 10.71
CA LEU A 175 -3.68 8.45 10.50
C LEU A 175 -3.06 8.02 11.84
N ALA A 176 -2.97 8.94 12.82
CA ALA A 176 -2.45 8.66 14.16
C ALA A 176 -3.31 7.64 14.91
N LEU A 177 -4.64 7.76 14.85
CA LEU A 177 -5.57 6.79 15.47
C LEU A 177 -5.50 5.43 14.79
N TYR A 178 -5.32 5.40 13.47
CA TYR A 178 -5.14 4.17 12.72
C TYR A 178 -3.84 3.45 13.13
N PHE A 179 -2.75 4.19 13.29
CA PHE A 179 -1.47 3.62 13.76
C PHE A 179 -1.54 3.17 15.21
N ALA A 180 -2.23 3.92 16.07
CA ALA A 180 -2.49 3.51 17.45
C ALA A 180 -3.31 2.21 17.49
N TYR A 181 -4.31 2.06 16.61
CA TYR A 181 -5.10 0.84 16.50
C TYR A 181 -4.26 -0.36 16.00
N LEU A 182 -3.45 -0.16 14.94
CA LEU A 182 -2.54 -1.20 14.45
C LEU A 182 -1.51 -1.59 15.51
N ALA A 183 -0.91 -0.62 16.19
CA ALA A 183 0.02 -0.88 17.28
C ALA A 183 -0.64 -1.64 18.44
N ALA A 184 -1.85 -1.24 18.82
CA ALA A 184 -2.63 -1.94 19.84
C ALA A 184 -2.99 -3.37 19.40
N ALA A 185 -3.41 -3.55 18.15
CA ALA A 185 -3.74 -4.88 17.61
C ALA A 185 -2.51 -5.82 17.53
N LEU A 186 -1.31 -5.25 17.34
CA LEU A 186 -0.05 -6.01 17.32
C LEU A 186 0.53 -6.26 18.71
N LEU A 187 0.28 -5.36 19.68
CA LEU A 187 0.87 -5.40 21.02
C LEU A 187 -0.05 -6.04 22.07
N LEU A 188 -1.37 -6.16 21.78
CA LEU A 188 -2.27 -6.86 22.71
C LEU A 188 -1.94 -8.36 22.71
N PRO A 189 -1.55 -8.94 23.86
CA PRO A 189 -1.35 -10.37 23.97
C PRO A 189 -2.66 -11.05 23.57
N ARG A 190 -2.58 -12.03 22.68
CA ARG A 190 -3.73 -12.88 22.35
C ARG A 190 -4.16 -13.58 23.63
N ALA A 191 -5.27 -13.16 24.20
CA ALA A 191 -5.90 -13.87 25.28
C ALA A 191 -6.32 -15.26 24.74
N GLY A 192 -5.61 -16.31 25.12
CA GLY A 192 -5.93 -17.70 24.82
C GLY A 192 -4.99 -18.36 23.79
N ALA A 193 -3.78 -18.66 24.18
CA ALA A 193 -3.02 -19.81 23.69
C ALA A 193 -2.69 -20.67 24.89
#